data_30719a9f958986a91a3b3ee1c3bf3934
#
_entry.id   30719a9f958986a91a3b3ee1c3bf3934
#
_cell.length_a   1.000
_cell.length_b   1.000
_cell.length_c   1.000
_cell.angle_alpha   90.00
_cell.angle_beta   90.00
_cell.angle_gamma   90.00
#
_symmetry.space_group_name_H-M   'P 1'
#
loop_
_entity.id
_entity.type
_entity.pdbx_description
1 polymer ?
#
loop_
_entity_poly.entity_id
_entity_poly.type
_entity_poly.pdbx_seq_one_letter_code
_entity_poly.pdbx_strand_id
1 'polypeptide(L)'
;MKIDEISVPDGTLIAPYAQKDGHYVDCFETPVTTPVTLPVYIRAFYTQPLFRAERVVLRLVAGQPSTDADVQALADGGSSDLAVWQVEARRDAEILMVDRSGRTLSWLMVTPSALRFGSVVVPVRTKSGKLTLGPVFQSLLSAHKIYARALLSGAARRA
;
A
#
# COMPACT_ATOMS: atom_id res chain seq x y z
N MET A 1 15.20 10.59 8.16
CA MET A 1 13.77 10.83 7.93
C MET A 1 13.00 10.08 9.01
N LYS A 2 12.11 10.80 9.72
CA LYS A 2 11.30 10.20 10.80
C LYS A 2 10.06 9.54 10.16
N ILE A 3 9.76 8.30 10.53
CA ILE A 3 8.54 7.59 10.11
C ILE A 3 7.87 7.10 11.38
N ASP A 4 6.67 7.61 11.61
CA ASP A 4 5.86 7.26 12.77
C ASP A 4 4.77 6.27 12.35
N GLU A 5 4.50 5.28 13.18
CA GLU A 5 3.29 4.48 13.09
C GLU A 5 2.17 5.26 13.77
N ILE A 6 1.07 5.46 13.08
CA ILE A 6 -0.07 6.25 13.55
C ILE A 6 -1.36 5.42 13.51
N SER A 7 -2.37 5.85 14.25
CA SER A 7 -3.72 5.31 14.09
C SER A 7 -4.26 5.63 12.69
N VAL A 8 -5.06 4.73 12.15
CA VAL A 8 -5.74 4.97 10.86
C VAL A 8 -6.65 6.19 11.00
N PRO A 9 -6.48 7.23 10.15
CA PRO A 9 -7.30 8.42 10.24
C PRO A 9 -8.75 8.17 9.81
N ASP A 10 -9.69 8.74 10.55
CA ASP A 10 -11.11 8.64 10.21
C ASP A 10 -11.44 9.25 8.85
N GLY A 11 -12.46 8.72 8.20
CA GLY A 11 -12.94 9.21 6.91
C GLY A 11 -12.07 8.88 5.70
N THR A 12 -10.93 8.21 5.89
CA THR A 12 -10.06 7.74 4.80
C THR A 12 -10.58 6.46 4.14
N LEU A 13 -10.10 6.16 2.93
CA LEU A 13 -10.49 4.94 2.20
C LEU A 13 -10.12 3.65 2.94
N ILE A 14 -9.04 3.66 3.74
CA ILE A 14 -8.61 2.51 4.52
C ILE A 14 -9.38 2.34 5.85
N ALA A 15 -9.98 3.41 6.37
CA ALA A 15 -10.63 3.42 7.70
C ALA A 15 -11.71 2.33 7.89
N PRO A 16 -12.57 2.00 6.90
CA PRO A 16 -13.55 0.94 7.06
C PRO A 16 -12.95 -0.43 7.34
N TYR A 17 -11.72 -0.68 6.88
CA TYR A 17 -11.03 -1.96 7.12
C TYR A 17 -10.50 -2.07 8.54
N ALA A 18 -10.12 -0.95 9.17
CA ALA A 18 -9.66 -0.92 10.56
C ALA A 18 -10.78 -1.26 11.57
N GLN A 19 -12.05 -1.16 11.15
CA GLN A 19 -13.22 -1.45 11.97
C GLN A 19 -13.74 -2.89 11.79
N LYS A 20 -13.16 -3.67 10.85
CA LYS A 20 -13.59 -5.03 10.58
C LYS A 20 -12.85 -6.04 11.46
N ASP A 21 -13.60 -6.96 12.07
CA ASP A 21 -13.05 -7.99 12.93
C ASP A 21 -11.99 -8.86 12.22
N GLY A 22 -10.90 -9.12 12.92
CA GLY A 22 -9.83 -10.00 12.46
C GLY A 22 -8.93 -9.43 11.37
N HIS A 23 -9.24 -8.24 10.82
CA HIS A 23 -8.35 -7.57 9.85
C HIS A 23 -7.09 -7.06 10.54
N TYR A 24 -5.96 -7.21 9.87
CA TYR A 24 -4.75 -6.46 10.21
C TYR A 24 -4.75 -5.16 9.41
N VAL A 25 -4.52 -4.05 10.08
CA VAL A 25 -4.36 -2.74 9.42
C VAL A 25 -3.23 -1.99 10.11
N ASP A 26 -2.31 -1.43 9.32
CA ASP A 26 -1.30 -0.49 9.79
C ASP A 26 -1.36 0.81 9.01
N CYS A 27 -0.78 1.85 9.60
CA CYS A 27 -0.64 3.15 8.97
C CYS A 27 0.66 3.81 9.44
N PHE A 28 1.45 4.28 8.48
CA PHE A 28 2.70 4.99 8.71
C PHE A 28 2.63 6.38 8.09
N GLU A 29 3.26 7.33 8.74
CA GLU A 29 3.34 8.72 8.29
C GLU A 29 4.79 9.21 8.29
N THR A 30 5.13 10.03 7.30
CA THR A 30 6.39 10.78 7.28
C THR A 30 6.12 12.23 6.86
N PRO A 31 6.72 13.22 7.55
CA PRO A 31 6.56 14.63 7.18
C PRO A 31 7.26 14.93 5.85
N VAL A 32 6.69 15.89 5.12
CA VAL A 32 7.30 16.50 3.92
C VAL A 32 7.41 18.01 4.12
N THR A 33 8.46 18.59 3.57
CA THR A 33 8.71 20.05 3.63
C THR A 33 7.98 20.82 2.55
N THR A 34 7.64 20.15 1.45
CA THR A 34 6.92 20.72 0.32
C THR A 34 5.69 19.85 0.04
N PRO A 35 4.52 20.44 -0.23
CA PRO A 35 3.33 19.67 -0.58
C PRO A 35 3.57 18.80 -1.82
N VAL A 36 3.16 17.54 -1.71
CA VAL A 36 3.29 16.53 -2.77
C VAL A 36 1.90 16.16 -3.27
N THR A 37 1.75 16.05 -4.59
CA THR A 37 0.48 15.60 -5.18
C THR A 37 0.38 14.08 -5.19
N LEU A 38 -0.84 13.53 -5.20
CA LEU A 38 -1.05 12.08 -5.24
C LEU A 38 -0.38 11.41 -6.46
N PRO A 39 -0.45 11.95 -7.69
CA PRO A 39 0.26 11.37 -8.84
C PRO A 39 1.77 11.31 -8.65
N VAL A 40 2.38 12.33 -8.07
CA VAL A 40 3.84 12.36 -7.76
C VAL A 40 4.15 11.27 -6.74
N TYR A 41 3.36 11.15 -5.68
CA TYR A 41 3.56 10.14 -4.65
C TYR A 41 3.39 8.70 -5.19
N ILE A 42 2.36 8.44 -6.00
CA ILE A 42 2.16 7.13 -6.66
C ILE A 42 3.39 6.77 -7.49
N ARG A 43 3.90 7.67 -8.34
CA ARG A 43 5.13 7.44 -9.12
C ARG A 43 6.32 7.13 -8.23
N ALA A 44 6.57 7.98 -7.24
CA ALA A 44 7.69 7.82 -6.30
C ALA A 44 7.64 6.47 -5.56
N PHE A 45 6.43 6.04 -5.15
CA PHE A 45 6.21 4.79 -4.42
C PHE A 45 6.45 3.56 -5.30
N TYR A 46 5.82 3.50 -6.47
CA TYR A 46 5.84 2.30 -7.31
C TYR A 46 7.05 2.19 -8.25
N THR A 47 7.85 3.25 -8.44
CA THR A 47 9.09 3.20 -9.24
C THR A 47 10.36 3.13 -8.41
N GLN A 48 10.29 3.16 -7.08
CA GLN A 48 11.46 3.04 -6.22
C GLN A 48 12.15 1.66 -6.36
N PRO A 49 13.46 1.54 -6.10
CA PRO A 49 14.20 0.30 -6.33
C PRO A 49 13.63 -0.90 -5.58
N LEU A 50 13.18 -0.70 -4.33
CA LEU A 50 12.61 -1.75 -3.50
C LEU A 50 11.33 -2.32 -4.15
N PHE A 51 10.43 -1.45 -4.63
CA PHE A 51 9.21 -1.89 -5.29
C PHE A 51 9.49 -2.46 -6.70
N ARG A 52 10.49 -1.94 -7.40
CA ARG A 52 10.94 -2.53 -8.68
C ARG A 52 11.44 -3.97 -8.50
N ALA A 53 12.16 -4.27 -7.41
CA ALA A 53 12.55 -5.64 -7.08
C ALA A 53 11.33 -6.53 -6.85
N GLU A 54 10.31 -6.05 -6.13
CA GLU A 54 9.03 -6.76 -5.95
C GLU A 54 8.33 -7.01 -7.30
N ARG A 55 8.31 -6.03 -8.20
CA ARG A 55 7.74 -6.20 -9.56
C ARG A 55 8.44 -7.29 -10.36
N VAL A 56 9.77 -7.43 -10.22
CA VAL A 56 10.52 -8.53 -10.85
C VAL A 56 10.08 -9.88 -10.28
N VAL A 57 9.95 -9.98 -8.96
CA VAL A 57 9.46 -11.20 -8.31
C VAL A 57 8.04 -11.54 -8.77
N LEU A 58 7.13 -10.56 -8.79
CA LEU A 58 5.75 -10.75 -9.26
C LEU A 58 5.69 -11.17 -10.74
N ARG A 59 6.57 -10.63 -11.59
CA ARG A 59 6.69 -11.06 -12.98
C ARG A 59 7.10 -12.52 -13.10
N LEU A 60 8.07 -12.96 -12.29
CA LEU A 60 8.61 -14.33 -12.36
C LEU A 60 7.65 -15.35 -11.73
N VAL A 61 6.99 -15.00 -10.64
CA VAL A 61 6.14 -15.92 -9.85
C VAL A 61 4.70 -15.90 -10.31
N ALA A 62 4.14 -14.70 -10.57
CA ALA A 62 2.72 -14.53 -10.90
C ALA A 62 2.47 -14.27 -12.40
N GLY A 63 3.53 -14.18 -13.24
CA GLY A 63 3.39 -13.87 -14.66
C GLY A 63 2.78 -12.50 -14.95
N GLN A 64 2.86 -11.56 -14.00
CA GLN A 64 2.24 -10.24 -14.08
C GLN A 64 3.31 -9.15 -14.23
N PRO A 65 3.74 -8.84 -15.47
CA PRO A 65 4.69 -7.76 -15.71
C PRO A 65 4.03 -6.40 -15.47
N SER A 66 4.83 -5.43 -15.04
CA SER A 66 4.44 -4.02 -15.04
C SER A 66 5.65 -3.15 -15.35
N THR A 67 5.42 -2.03 -16.00
CA THR A 67 6.43 -1.08 -16.44
C THR A 67 6.27 0.25 -15.71
N ASP A 68 7.24 1.15 -15.84
CA ASP A 68 7.11 2.51 -15.31
C ASP A 68 6.05 3.31 -16.08
N ALA A 69 5.75 2.95 -17.34
CA ALA A 69 4.65 3.53 -18.10
C ALA A 69 3.28 3.14 -17.50
N ASP A 70 3.14 1.90 -17.01
CA ASP A 70 1.91 1.46 -16.31
C ASP A 70 1.73 2.22 -15.00
N VAL A 71 2.83 2.48 -14.27
CA VAL A 71 2.80 3.32 -13.06
C VAL A 71 2.40 4.76 -13.41
N GLN A 72 2.89 5.30 -14.52
CA GLN A 72 2.50 6.64 -14.97
C GLN A 72 1.00 6.68 -15.30
N ALA A 73 0.48 5.70 -16.04
CA ALA A 73 -0.94 5.61 -16.37
C ALA A 73 -1.82 5.51 -15.10
N LEU A 74 -1.40 4.70 -14.11
CA LEU A 74 -2.07 4.63 -12.81
C LEU A 74 -2.05 5.98 -12.09
N ALA A 75 -0.89 6.64 -12.04
CA ALA A 75 -0.72 7.93 -11.37
C ALA A 75 -1.63 9.01 -11.95
N ASP A 76 -1.76 9.04 -13.27
CA ASP A 76 -2.58 10.02 -14.00
C ASP A 76 -4.07 9.66 -14.03
N GLY A 77 -4.46 8.50 -13.47
CA GLY A 77 -5.84 8.03 -13.45
C GLY A 77 -6.31 7.40 -14.78
N GLY A 78 -5.38 7.14 -15.69
CA GLY A 78 -5.65 6.49 -16.98
C GLY A 78 -5.69 4.96 -16.92
N SER A 79 -5.30 4.36 -15.80
CA SER A 79 -5.37 2.92 -15.56
C SER A 79 -5.91 2.64 -14.16
N SER A 80 -6.64 1.54 -14.03
CA SER A 80 -7.10 0.97 -12.76
C SER A 80 -6.29 -0.25 -12.31
N ASP A 81 -5.27 -0.64 -13.06
CA ASP A 81 -4.50 -1.87 -12.83
C ASP A 81 -2.99 -1.60 -12.82
N LEU A 82 -2.28 -2.28 -11.93
CA LEU A 82 -0.82 -2.31 -11.88
C LEU A 82 -0.33 -3.69 -11.41
N ALA A 83 0.18 -4.52 -12.31
CA ALA A 83 0.58 -5.91 -12.03
C ALA A 83 -0.56 -6.73 -11.40
N VAL A 84 -0.38 -7.18 -10.15
CA VAL A 84 -1.40 -7.92 -9.40
C VAL A 84 -2.41 -7.01 -8.67
N TRP A 85 -2.19 -5.70 -8.70
CA TRP A 85 -2.97 -4.71 -7.99
C TRP A 85 -4.04 -4.08 -8.86
N GLN A 86 -5.20 -3.80 -8.27
CA GLN A 86 -6.30 -3.07 -8.89
C GLN A 86 -6.72 -1.90 -7.99
N VAL A 87 -7.18 -0.81 -8.58
CA VAL A 87 -7.74 0.31 -7.83
C VAL A 87 -9.08 -0.11 -7.24
N GLU A 88 -9.15 -0.21 -5.91
CA GLU A 88 -10.39 -0.43 -5.17
C GLU A 88 -11.19 0.88 -5.06
N ALA A 89 -10.51 1.96 -4.72
CA ALA A 89 -11.09 3.29 -4.63
C ALA A 89 -10.01 4.37 -4.79
N ARG A 90 -10.42 5.56 -5.27
CA ARG A 90 -9.54 6.71 -5.43
C ARG A 90 -10.28 8.02 -5.14
N ARG A 91 -9.58 8.95 -4.49
CA ARG A 91 -9.97 10.36 -4.29
C ARG A 91 -8.80 11.26 -4.68
N ASP A 92 -8.97 12.58 -4.65
CA ASP A 92 -7.93 13.53 -5.04
C ASP A 92 -6.62 13.38 -4.25
N ALA A 93 -6.73 13.05 -2.95
CA ALA A 93 -5.59 12.95 -2.04
C ALA A 93 -5.22 11.52 -1.64
N GLU A 94 -5.96 10.49 -2.08
CA GLU A 94 -5.71 9.12 -1.65
C GLU A 94 -6.10 8.06 -2.70
N ILE A 95 -5.42 6.92 -2.65
CA ILE A 95 -5.71 5.75 -3.47
C ILE A 95 -5.63 4.49 -2.60
N LEU A 96 -6.60 3.60 -2.76
CA LEU A 96 -6.62 2.27 -2.17
C LEU A 96 -6.53 1.23 -3.29
N MET A 97 -5.50 0.39 -3.22
CA MET A 97 -5.26 -0.70 -4.15
C MET A 97 -5.56 -2.03 -3.47
N VAL A 98 -6.14 -2.96 -4.18
CA VAL A 98 -6.38 -4.33 -3.72
C VAL A 98 -5.67 -5.32 -4.63
N ASP A 99 -5.10 -6.38 -4.08
CA ASP A 99 -4.57 -7.46 -4.88
C ASP A 99 -5.71 -8.31 -5.48
N ARG A 100 -5.42 -9.02 -6.57
CA ARG A 100 -6.43 -9.85 -7.27
C ARG A 100 -7.08 -10.93 -6.41
N SER A 101 -6.45 -11.33 -5.30
CA SER A 101 -7.03 -12.28 -4.35
C SER A 101 -8.02 -11.62 -3.39
N GLY A 102 -8.04 -10.30 -3.31
CA GLY A 102 -8.83 -9.53 -2.34
C GLY A 102 -8.31 -9.61 -0.90
N ARG A 103 -7.10 -10.15 -0.69
CA ARG A 103 -6.56 -10.41 0.65
C ARG A 103 -5.63 -9.33 1.17
N THR A 104 -5.00 -8.60 0.28
CA THR A 104 -4.04 -7.57 0.66
C THR A 104 -4.43 -6.26 0.01
N LEU A 105 -4.45 -5.19 0.80
CA LEU A 105 -4.67 -3.85 0.28
C LEU A 105 -3.48 -2.96 0.63
N SER A 106 -3.23 -1.99 -0.24
CA SER A 106 -2.19 -0.98 -0.12
C SER A 106 -2.83 0.39 -0.30
N TRP A 107 -2.61 1.28 0.66
CA TRP A 107 -3.21 2.61 0.69
C TRP A 107 -2.14 3.69 0.72
N LEU A 108 -2.27 4.66 -0.15
CA LEU A 108 -1.42 5.86 -0.21
C LEU A 108 -2.28 7.10 -0.01
N MET A 109 -1.81 8.04 0.78
CA MET A 109 -2.46 9.33 0.99
C MET A 109 -1.43 10.45 1.09
N VAL A 110 -1.76 11.58 0.49
CA VAL A 110 -1.03 12.85 0.65
C VAL A 110 -1.82 13.81 1.52
N THR A 111 -1.11 14.56 2.35
CA THR A 111 -1.63 15.72 3.06
C THR A 111 -0.75 16.93 2.75
N PRO A 112 -1.11 18.16 3.11
CA PRO A 112 -0.25 19.33 2.89
C PRO A 112 1.14 19.23 3.52
N SER A 113 1.31 18.40 4.55
CA SER A 113 2.54 18.32 5.35
C SER A 113 3.10 16.90 5.52
N ALA A 114 2.45 15.87 4.97
CA ALA A 114 2.89 14.49 5.17
C ALA A 114 2.46 13.54 4.05
N LEU A 115 3.22 12.45 3.89
CA LEU A 115 2.85 11.28 3.11
C LEU A 115 2.48 10.14 4.07
N ARG A 116 1.42 9.41 3.73
CA ARG A 116 0.94 8.25 4.49
C ARG A 116 0.92 7.00 3.62
N PHE A 117 1.28 5.90 4.25
CA PHE A 117 1.18 4.56 3.68
C PHE A 117 0.50 3.65 4.69
N GLY A 118 -0.49 2.89 4.24
CA GLY A 118 -1.14 1.87 5.06
C GLY A 118 -1.32 0.57 4.30
N SER A 119 -1.40 -0.52 5.04
CA SER A 119 -1.70 -1.83 4.48
C SER A 119 -2.80 -2.53 5.25
N VAL A 120 -3.52 -3.39 4.55
CA VAL A 120 -4.56 -4.25 5.11
C VAL A 120 -4.26 -5.69 4.74
N VAL A 121 -4.43 -6.59 5.71
CA VAL A 121 -4.51 -8.03 5.44
C VAL A 121 -5.86 -8.55 5.90
N VAL A 122 -6.62 -9.04 4.94
CA VAL A 122 -7.96 -9.61 5.18
C VAL A 122 -7.80 -11.04 5.71
N PRO A 123 -8.44 -11.38 6.84
CA PRO A 123 -8.36 -12.71 7.39
C PRO A 123 -9.08 -13.74 6.51
N VAL A 124 -8.66 -14.99 6.60
CA VAL A 124 -9.40 -16.11 6.05
C VAL A 124 -10.13 -16.86 7.16
N ARG A 125 -11.25 -17.45 6.81
CA ARG A 125 -12.00 -18.30 7.72
C ARG A 125 -11.47 -19.74 7.63
N THR A 126 -11.07 -20.30 8.76
CA THR A 126 -10.66 -21.72 8.85
C THR A 126 -11.85 -22.65 8.68
N LYS A 127 -11.58 -23.95 8.49
CA LYS A 127 -12.64 -24.99 8.46
C LYS A 127 -13.49 -25.01 9.73
N SER A 128 -12.91 -24.62 10.88
CA SER A 128 -13.62 -24.48 12.17
C SER A 128 -14.37 -23.16 12.33
N GLY A 129 -14.39 -22.29 11.31
CA GLY A 129 -15.08 -21.01 11.33
C GLY A 129 -14.31 -19.86 11.98
N LYS A 130 -13.10 -20.10 12.52
CA LYS A 130 -12.27 -19.07 13.15
C LYS A 130 -11.60 -18.18 12.09
N LEU A 131 -11.57 -16.87 12.34
CA LEU A 131 -10.80 -15.92 11.51
C LEU A 131 -9.30 -16.03 11.84
N THR A 132 -8.45 -16.05 10.82
CA THR A 132 -7.00 -16.06 10.95
C THR A 132 -6.32 -15.30 9.81
N LEU A 133 -5.24 -14.60 10.11
CA LEU A 133 -4.34 -14.01 9.11
C LEU A 133 -3.37 -15.02 8.51
N GLY A 134 -3.30 -16.21 9.14
CA GLY A 134 -2.39 -17.29 8.78
C GLY A 134 -1.05 -17.22 9.53
N PRO A 135 -0.42 -18.38 9.78
CA PRO A 135 0.81 -18.45 10.55
C PRO A 135 2.00 -17.75 9.85
N VAL A 136 2.05 -17.81 8.53
CA VAL A 136 3.11 -17.14 7.74
C VAL A 136 3.07 -15.65 7.95
N PHE A 137 1.89 -15.01 7.83
CA PHE A 137 1.77 -13.57 8.05
C PHE A 137 2.16 -13.19 9.49
N GLN A 138 1.69 -13.94 10.48
CA GLN A 138 2.01 -13.66 11.89
C GLN A 138 3.51 -13.74 12.18
N SER A 139 4.22 -14.71 11.60
CA SER A 139 5.68 -14.83 11.74
C SER A 139 6.46 -13.75 11.01
N LEU A 140 5.90 -13.17 9.94
CA LEU A 140 6.54 -12.12 9.13
C LEU A 140 6.09 -10.69 9.49
N LEU A 141 5.24 -10.51 10.50
CA LEU A 141 4.68 -9.19 10.84
C LEU A 141 5.75 -8.13 11.11
N SER A 142 6.81 -8.48 11.84
CA SER A 142 7.89 -7.52 12.11
C SER A 142 8.65 -7.14 10.83
N ALA A 143 8.91 -8.12 9.96
CA ALA A 143 9.54 -7.87 8.65
C ALA A 143 8.62 -7.02 7.76
N HIS A 144 7.31 -7.26 7.79
CA HIS A 144 6.32 -6.45 7.09
C HIS A 144 6.37 -4.97 7.52
N LYS A 145 6.41 -4.68 8.81
CA LYS A 145 6.51 -3.30 9.32
C LYS A 145 7.81 -2.62 8.91
N ILE A 146 8.94 -3.34 8.92
CA ILE A 146 10.23 -2.82 8.43
C ILE A 146 10.14 -2.51 6.94
N TYR A 147 9.55 -3.41 6.16
CA TYR A 147 9.35 -3.24 4.73
C TYR A 147 8.44 -2.05 4.40
N ALA A 148 7.31 -1.91 5.09
CA ALA A 148 6.39 -0.79 4.95
C ALA A 148 7.07 0.56 5.20
N ARG A 149 7.86 0.66 6.27
CA ARG A 149 8.66 1.86 6.59
C ARG A 149 9.72 2.15 5.51
N ALA A 150 10.39 1.12 4.99
CA ALA A 150 11.38 1.27 3.93
C ALA A 150 10.74 1.77 2.62
N LEU A 151 9.55 1.26 2.27
CA LEU A 151 8.79 1.74 1.11
C LEU A 151 8.41 3.21 1.26
N LEU A 152 7.83 3.60 2.40
CA LEU A 152 7.45 5.00 2.65
C LEU A 152 8.67 5.92 2.63
N SER A 153 9.77 5.52 3.26
CA SER A 153 11.03 6.27 3.27
C SER A 153 11.61 6.44 1.85
N GLY A 154 11.58 5.38 1.06
CA GLY A 154 12.08 5.41 -0.33
C GLY A 154 11.24 6.31 -1.23
N ALA A 155 9.93 6.28 -1.07
CA ALA A 155 9.00 7.14 -1.81
C ALA A 155 9.15 8.61 -1.43
N ALA A 156 9.20 8.93 -0.14
CA ALA A 156 9.32 10.31 0.34
C ALA A 156 10.63 11.02 -0.03
N ARG A 157 11.70 10.26 -0.30
CA ARG A 157 12.96 10.82 -0.85
C ARG A 157 12.90 11.15 -2.34
N ARG A 158 11.88 10.69 -3.05
CA ARG A 158 11.72 10.79 -4.50
C ARG A 158 10.53 11.65 -4.91
N ALA A 159 9.61 11.85 -4.00
CA ALA A 159 8.48 12.74 -4.15
C ALA A 159 8.85 14.20 -3.84
#